data_902b695e729bebb33d6347ad8bde763e
#
_entry.id   902b695e729bebb33d6347ad8bde763e
#
_cell.length_a   1.000
_cell.length_b   1.000
_cell.length_c   1.000
_cell.angle_alpha   90.00
_cell.angle_beta   90.00
_cell.angle_gamma   90.00
#
_symmetry.space_group_name_H-M   'P 1'
#
loop_
_entity.id
_entity.type
_entity.pdbx_description
1 polymer ?
#
loop_
_entity_poly.entity_id
_entity_poly.type
_entity_poly.pdbx_seq_one_letter_code
_entity_poly.pdbx_strand_id
1 'polypeptide(L)'
;MEQFLFNFLELEQKDQIKQLYTEASFIVAIRYYGYKINLYLLHGCYVEVFYNHKLDLIEKITPLDFNHSRMKFYQDQISIQSVAS
;
A
#
# COMPACT_ATOMS: atom_id res chain seq x y z
N MET A 1 4.71 1.45 -16.69
CA MET A 1 3.79 0.86 -15.68
C MET A 1 3.20 -0.41 -16.26
N GLU A 2 3.11 -1.45 -15.45
CA GLU A 2 2.54 -2.70 -15.91
C GLU A 2 1.06 -2.54 -16.24
N GLN A 3 0.60 -3.27 -17.25
CA GLN A 3 -0.79 -3.22 -17.67
C GLN A 3 -1.75 -3.60 -16.54
N PHE A 4 -1.35 -4.60 -15.73
CA PHE A 4 -2.18 -5.02 -14.62
C PHE A 4 -2.40 -3.88 -13.63
N LEU A 5 -1.32 -3.18 -13.25
CA LEU A 5 -1.42 -2.09 -12.29
C LEU A 5 -2.26 -0.94 -12.86
N PHE A 6 -2.07 -0.64 -14.14
CA PHE A 6 -2.87 0.39 -14.79
C PHE A 6 -4.36 0.04 -14.73
N ASN A 7 -4.71 -1.20 -15.07
CA ASN A 7 -6.10 -1.65 -15.03
C ASN A 7 -6.66 -1.60 -13.61
N PHE A 8 -5.85 -2.01 -12.63
CA PHE A 8 -6.27 -1.95 -11.22
C PHE A 8 -6.60 -0.53 -10.80
N LEU A 9 -5.76 0.44 -11.19
CA LEU A 9 -5.96 1.84 -10.81
C LEU A 9 -7.19 2.46 -11.47
N GLU A 10 -7.66 1.87 -12.56
CA GLU A 10 -8.89 2.34 -13.24
C GLU A 10 -10.16 1.81 -12.58
N LEU A 11 -10.06 0.84 -11.68
CA LEU A 11 -11.23 0.29 -11.01
C LEU A 11 -11.81 1.28 -10.00
N GLU A 12 -13.10 1.13 -9.71
CA GLU A 12 -13.68 1.84 -8.58
C GLU A 12 -13.06 1.35 -7.29
N GLN A 13 -13.01 2.20 -6.26
CA GLN A 13 -12.35 1.88 -5.02
C GLN A 13 -12.89 0.58 -4.39
N LYS A 14 -14.18 0.35 -4.44
CA LYS A 14 -14.76 -0.87 -3.86
C LYS A 14 -14.20 -2.12 -4.52
N ASP A 15 -13.95 -2.07 -5.82
CA ASP A 15 -13.41 -3.19 -6.56
C ASP A 15 -11.91 -3.34 -6.30
N GLN A 16 -11.21 -2.23 -6.13
CA GLN A 16 -9.81 -2.26 -5.72
C GLN A 16 -9.65 -2.92 -4.36
N ILE A 17 -10.50 -2.57 -3.41
CA ILE A 17 -10.48 -3.15 -2.05
C ILE A 17 -10.73 -4.65 -2.13
N LYS A 18 -11.73 -5.05 -2.91
CA LYS A 18 -12.05 -6.46 -3.07
C LYS A 18 -10.88 -7.24 -3.65
N GLN A 19 -10.23 -6.69 -4.66
CA GLN A 19 -9.09 -7.36 -5.28
C GLN A 19 -7.91 -7.45 -4.32
N LEU A 20 -7.64 -6.39 -3.57
CA LEU A 20 -6.59 -6.43 -2.56
C LEU A 20 -6.86 -7.51 -1.51
N TYR A 21 -8.11 -7.58 -1.06
CA TYR A 21 -8.50 -8.56 -0.04
C TYR A 21 -8.33 -9.99 -0.52
N THR A 22 -8.66 -10.26 -1.78
CA THR A 22 -8.67 -11.63 -2.29
C THR A 22 -7.34 -12.06 -2.90
N GLU A 23 -6.52 -11.13 -3.41
CA GLU A 23 -5.34 -11.48 -4.21
C GLU A 23 -4.03 -10.92 -3.69
N ALA A 24 -4.07 -9.90 -2.83
CA ALA A 24 -2.85 -9.26 -2.37
C ALA A 24 -2.36 -9.86 -1.06
N SER A 25 -1.07 -9.66 -0.79
CA SER A 25 -0.45 -10.01 0.49
C SER A 25 -0.20 -8.74 1.26
N PHE A 26 -0.62 -8.70 2.52
CA PHE A 26 -0.31 -7.58 3.40
C PHE A 26 1.16 -7.62 3.79
N ILE A 27 1.85 -6.50 3.67
CA ILE A 27 3.29 -6.44 3.98
C ILE A 27 3.50 -5.77 5.33
N VAL A 28 3.07 -4.52 5.49
CA VAL A 28 3.32 -3.74 6.70
C VAL A 28 2.38 -2.54 6.71
N ALA A 29 2.14 -2.00 7.92
CA ALA A 29 1.40 -0.77 8.08
C ALA A 29 2.28 0.25 8.78
N ILE A 30 2.18 1.50 8.36
CA ILE A 30 2.89 2.61 9.00
C ILE A 30 1.90 3.72 9.34
N ARG A 31 2.30 4.59 10.25
CA ARG A 31 1.52 5.79 10.56
C ARG A 31 2.21 6.98 9.91
N TYR A 32 1.40 7.83 9.27
CA TYR A 32 1.91 8.96 8.53
C TYR A 32 0.88 10.08 8.53
N TYR A 33 1.10 11.13 9.33
CA TYR A 33 0.26 12.33 9.36
C TYR A 33 -1.25 12.03 9.46
N GLY A 34 -1.64 11.26 10.46
CA GLY A 34 -3.05 10.98 10.69
C GLY A 34 -3.61 9.83 9.87
N TYR A 35 -2.80 9.25 9.01
CA TYR A 35 -3.17 8.07 8.24
C TYR A 35 -2.52 6.83 8.80
N LYS A 36 -3.23 5.72 8.66
CA LYS A 36 -2.61 4.42 8.71
C LYS A 36 -2.46 3.97 7.26
N ILE A 37 -1.23 3.81 6.81
CA ILE A 37 -0.97 3.38 5.44
C ILE A 37 -0.64 1.91 5.47
N ASN A 38 -1.48 1.11 4.80
CA ASN A 38 -1.28 -0.32 4.67
C ASN A 38 -0.61 -0.59 3.33
N LEU A 39 0.52 -1.28 3.37
CA LEU A 39 1.25 -1.64 2.16
C LEU A 39 0.92 -3.08 1.79
N TYR A 40 0.50 -3.26 0.55
CA TYR A 40 0.16 -4.58 0.00
C TYR A 40 1.05 -4.89 -1.19
N LEU A 41 1.31 -6.17 -1.38
CA LEU A 41 1.94 -6.67 -2.61
C LEU A 41 0.86 -7.37 -3.42
N LEU A 42 0.59 -6.84 -4.61
CA LEU A 42 -0.46 -7.32 -5.50
C LEU A 42 0.17 -7.64 -6.85
N HIS A 43 0.29 -8.93 -7.15
CA HIS A 43 0.86 -9.41 -8.43
C HIS A 43 2.19 -8.72 -8.76
N GLY A 44 3.09 -8.68 -7.77
CA GLY A 44 4.41 -8.07 -7.96
C GLY A 44 4.46 -6.56 -7.85
N CYS A 45 3.33 -5.90 -7.62
CA CYS A 45 3.25 -4.45 -7.51
C CYS A 45 2.91 -4.03 -6.09
N TYR A 46 3.67 -3.10 -5.53
CA TYR A 46 3.37 -2.57 -4.21
C TYR A 46 2.30 -1.48 -4.30
N VAL A 47 1.28 -1.61 -3.46
CA VAL A 47 0.14 -0.69 -3.43
C VAL A 47 -0.07 -0.19 -2.02
N GLU A 48 -0.23 1.12 -1.86
CA GLU A 48 -0.49 1.75 -0.58
C GLU A 48 -1.98 2.08 -0.44
N VAL A 49 -2.55 1.73 0.71
CA VAL A 49 -3.95 2.03 1.05
C VAL A 49 -3.94 3.02 2.21
N PHE A 50 -4.43 4.22 1.98
CA PHE A 50 -4.45 5.30 2.97
C PHE A 50 -5.76 5.29 3.73
N TYR A 51 -5.70 4.89 4.99
CA TYR A 51 -6.85 4.83 5.88
C TYR A 51 -6.83 6.03 6.82
N ASN A 52 -7.94 6.80 6.83
CA ASN A 52 -8.10 7.96 7.69
C ASN A 52 -8.84 7.54 8.95
N HIS A 53 -8.16 7.58 10.11
CA HIS A 53 -8.75 7.15 11.37
C HIS A 53 -9.90 8.03 11.82
N LYS A 54 -9.82 9.33 11.58
CA LYS A 54 -10.84 10.26 12.04
C LYS A 54 -12.15 10.07 11.30
N LEU A 55 -12.04 9.84 9.99
CA LEU A 55 -13.21 9.68 9.13
C LEU A 55 -13.63 8.22 8.99
N ASP A 56 -12.79 7.30 9.47
CA ASP A 56 -13.04 5.86 9.39
C ASP A 56 -13.33 5.40 7.96
N LEU A 57 -12.45 5.84 7.04
CA LEU A 57 -12.60 5.47 5.64
C LEU A 57 -11.25 5.43 4.94
N ILE A 58 -11.22 4.71 3.83
CA ILE A 58 -10.08 4.68 2.93
C ILE A 58 -10.20 5.88 1.99
N GLU A 59 -9.18 6.74 2.02
CA GLU A 59 -9.21 7.94 1.19
C GLU A 59 -8.62 7.74 -0.19
N LYS A 60 -7.57 6.92 -0.29
CA LYS A 60 -6.98 6.65 -1.60
C LYS A 60 -6.19 5.36 -1.60
N ILE A 61 -6.05 4.81 -2.79
CA ILE A 61 -5.27 3.61 -3.05
C ILE A 61 -4.35 3.95 -4.21
N THR A 62 -3.03 3.90 -3.97
CA THR A 62 -2.05 4.34 -4.95
C THR A 62 -0.90 3.34 -5.06
N PRO A 63 -0.20 3.32 -6.21
CA PRO A 63 1.04 2.56 -6.28
C PRO A 63 2.07 3.19 -5.36
N LEU A 64 2.99 2.38 -4.84
CA LEU A 64 4.05 2.86 -3.97
C LEU A 64 5.01 3.76 -4.76
N ASP A 65 5.27 4.95 -4.21
CA ASP A 65 6.23 5.87 -4.78
C ASP A 65 7.57 5.69 -4.04
N PHE A 66 8.51 5.01 -4.70
CA PHE A 66 9.80 4.72 -4.10
C PHE A 66 10.66 5.96 -3.84
N ASN A 67 10.31 7.08 -4.45
CA ASN A 67 11.03 8.33 -4.28
C ASN A 67 10.47 9.22 -3.20
N HIS A 68 9.35 8.83 -2.60
CA HIS A 68 8.72 9.64 -1.57
C HIS A 68 9.48 9.51 -0.24
N SER A 69 9.50 10.60 0.53
CA SER A 69 10.21 10.63 1.81
C SER A 69 9.67 9.61 2.82
N ARG A 70 8.41 9.20 2.72
CA ARG A 70 7.87 8.21 3.66
C ARG A 70 8.46 6.82 3.46
N MET A 71 9.24 6.61 2.42
CA MET A 71 9.94 5.33 2.23
C MET A 71 10.83 4.99 3.42
N LYS A 72 11.34 5.97 4.13
CA LYS A 72 12.18 5.72 5.30
C LYS A 72 11.42 4.97 6.40
N PHE A 73 10.10 5.20 6.50
CA PHE A 73 9.29 4.48 7.49
C PHE A 73 9.18 3.01 7.16
N TYR A 74 9.08 2.70 5.87
CA TYR A 74 9.07 1.31 5.43
C TYR A 74 10.44 0.65 5.63
N GLN A 75 11.51 1.39 5.37
CA GLN A 75 12.85 0.86 5.54
C GLN A 75 13.12 0.47 6.99
N ASP A 76 12.63 1.25 7.94
CA ASP A 76 12.77 0.93 9.36
C ASP A 76 12.09 -0.39 9.71
N GLN A 77 11.00 -0.71 9.03
CA GLN A 77 10.25 -1.95 9.26
C GLN A 77 10.85 -3.13 8.52
N ILE A 78 11.34 -2.91 7.32
CA ILE A 78 11.77 -3.98 6.42
C ILE A 78 13.24 -4.29 6.56
N SER A 79 14.07 -3.30 6.89
CA SER A 79 15.52 -3.50 6.97
C SER A 79 15.92 -4.55 7.98
N ILE A 80 15.15 -4.70 9.05
CA ILE A 80 15.41 -5.73 10.06
C ILE A 80 15.33 -7.11 9.41
N GLN A 81 14.35 -7.32 8.56
CA GLN A 81 14.20 -8.59 7.86
C GLN A 81 15.33 -8.79 6.85
N SER A 82 15.73 -7.73 6.19
CA SER A 82 16.83 -7.79 5.23
C SER A 82 18.13 -8.18 5.91
N VAL A 83 18.38 -7.62 7.10
CA VAL A 83 19.57 -7.93 7.87
C VAL A 83 19.56 -9.37 8.36
N ALA A 84 18.38 -9.85 8.72
CA ALA A 84 18.22 -11.21 9.20
C ALA A 84 18.36 -12.24 8.08
N SER A 85 18.17 -11.84 6.87
CA SER A 85 18.30 -12.74 5.73
C SER A 85 19.74 -12.79 5.26
#